data_f5ae40e42ad68773da658f1b642876c8
#
_entry.id   f5ae40e42ad68773da658f1b642876c8
#
_cell.length_a   1.000
_cell.length_b   1.000
_cell.length_c   1.000
_cell.angle_alpha   90.00
_cell.angle_beta   90.00
_cell.angle_gamma   90.00
#
_symmetry.space_group_name_H-M   'P 1'
#
loop_
_entity.id
_entity.type
_entity.pdbx_description
1 polymer ?
#
loop_
_entity_poly.entity_id
_entity_poly.type
_entity_poly.pdbx_seq_one_letter_code
_entity_poly.pdbx_strand_id
1 'polypeptide(L)'
;RSNLLKIQEKLETVIPVVESSFVGSLLFQQEMQAADYYQQLLDIEDRQGYVMILQFGQSYENGRLVSQVGMNVKAQEFYGEIRDIVKSYFSCAVGSIMSNRIPIVVPCPISANSYEERIDLVESSRSLISKLEGRIEAKFRIGIGRVREMQEMERSYREALRALNGSKSRVIHIEDLSQNGVYDEEFPVEMEKSIFRYLEEGK
;
A
#
# COMPACT_ATOMS: atom_id res chain seq x y z
N ARG A 1 -30.38 15.17 -20.07
CA ARG A 1 -29.96 14.98 -18.66
C ARG A 1 -29.81 13.51 -18.26
N SER A 2 -30.71 12.59 -18.66
CA SER A 2 -30.63 11.15 -18.33
C SER A 2 -29.43 10.44 -18.96
N ASN A 3 -28.96 10.86 -20.14
CA ASN A 3 -27.80 10.26 -20.83
C ASN A 3 -26.46 10.65 -20.18
N LEU A 4 -26.33 11.90 -19.71
CA LEU A 4 -25.15 12.37 -18.98
C LEU A 4 -24.98 11.66 -17.63
N LEU A 5 -26.07 11.47 -16.90
CA LEU A 5 -26.07 10.72 -15.64
C LEU A 5 -25.67 9.27 -15.85
N LYS A 6 -26.20 8.60 -16.89
CA LYS A 6 -25.83 7.23 -17.24
C LYS A 6 -24.36 7.09 -17.66
N ILE A 7 -23.81 8.10 -18.36
CA ILE A 7 -22.39 8.14 -18.73
C ILE A 7 -21.53 8.33 -17.48
N GLN A 8 -21.92 9.21 -16.57
CA GLN A 8 -21.22 9.40 -15.29
C GLN A 8 -21.24 8.15 -14.43
N GLU A 9 -22.38 7.50 -14.28
CA GLU A 9 -22.51 6.22 -13.55
C GLU A 9 -21.64 5.13 -14.18
N LYS A 10 -21.57 5.03 -15.52
CA LYS A 10 -20.69 4.11 -16.21
C LYS A 10 -19.22 4.43 -15.97
N LEU A 11 -18.83 5.69 -16.02
CA LEU A 11 -17.46 6.12 -15.76
C LEU A 11 -17.04 5.81 -14.32
N GLU A 12 -17.91 6.07 -13.35
CA GLU A 12 -17.68 5.74 -11.94
C GLU A 12 -17.51 4.24 -11.70
N THR A 13 -18.15 3.40 -12.52
CA THR A 13 -18.01 1.93 -12.45
C THR A 13 -16.77 1.44 -13.19
N VAL A 14 -16.41 2.06 -14.30
CA VAL A 14 -15.31 1.62 -15.19
C VAL A 14 -13.95 2.10 -14.65
N ILE A 15 -13.84 3.31 -14.11
CA ILE A 15 -12.57 3.85 -13.60
C ILE A 15 -11.93 2.94 -12.56
N PRO A 16 -12.62 2.41 -11.55
CA PRO A 16 -12.02 1.47 -10.59
C PRO A 16 -11.46 0.21 -11.25
N VAL A 17 -12.12 -0.30 -12.29
CA VAL A 17 -11.63 -1.47 -13.03
C VAL A 17 -10.37 -1.14 -13.82
N VAL A 18 -10.31 0.02 -14.47
CA VAL A 18 -9.14 0.49 -15.20
C VAL A 18 -7.96 0.73 -14.26
N GLU A 19 -8.19 1.37 -13.11
CA GLU A 19 -7.15 1.57 -12.09
C GLU A 19 -6.60 0.25 -11.56
N SER A 20 -7.48 -0.69 -11.24
CA SER A 20 -7.09 -2.02 -10.76
C SER A 20 -6.28 -2.79 -11.81
N SER A 21 -6.67 -2.70 -13.08
CA SER A 21 -5.95 -3.29 -14.19
C SER A 21 -4.59 -2.64 -14.42
N PHE A 22 -4.51 -1.33 -14.29
CA PHE A 22 -3.25 -0.58 -14.36
C PHE A 22 -2.28 -1.01 -13.27
N VAL A 23 -2.72 -1.02 -12.02
CA VAL A 23 -1.91 -1.46 -10.88
C VAL A 23 -1.45 -2.90 -11.06
N GLY A 24 -2.34 -3.81 -11.45
CA GLY A 24 -2.00 -5.20 -11.70
C GLY A 24 -0.95 -5.37 -12.79
N SER A 25 -1.07 -4.63 -13.89
CA SER A 25 -0.12 -4.66 -15.01
C SER A 25 1.27 -4.16 -14.61
N LEU A 26 1.34 -3.11 -13.79
CA LEU A 26 2.61 -2.57 -13.31
C LEU A 26 3.31 -3.48 -12.30
N LEU A 27 2.56 -4.04 -11.34
CA LEU A 27 3.14 -4.74 -10.19
C LEU A 27 3.40 -6.22 -10.45
N PHE A 28 2.63 -6.85 -11.34
CA PHE A 28 2.69 -8.30 -11.57
C PHE A 28 3.15 -8.67 -12.98
N GLN A 29 3.72 -7.73 -13.72
CA GLN A 29 4.37 -7.90 -15.04
C GLN A 29 3.50 -8.60 -16.11
N GLN A 30 2.21 -8.44 -16.01
CA GLN A 30 1.29 -8.95 -17.02
C GLN A 30 1.13 -7.92 -18.14
N GLU A 31 2.06 -7.88 -19.09
CA GLU A 31 2.02 -7.04 -20.28
C GLU A 31 2.32 -5.54 -20.04
N MET A 32 3.59 -5.15 -20.18
CA MET A 32 4.04 -3.74 -20.13
C MET A 32 3.28 -2.83 -21.13
N GLN A 33 2.86 -3.35 -22.27
CA GLN A 33 2.07 -2.60 -23.25
C GLN A 33 0.68 -2.23 -22.73
N ALA A 34 0.08 -3.10 -21.93
CA ALA A 34 -1.20 -2.83 -21.30
C ALA A 34 -1.08 -1.73 -20.24
N ALA A 35 0.01 -1.69 -19.49
CA ALA A 35 0.27 -0.65 -18.49
C ALA A 35 0.31 0.75 -19.13
N ASP A 36 0.99 0.91 -20.26
CA ASP A 36 1.05 2.18 -20.99
C ASP A 36 -0.33 2.63 -21.48
N TYR A 37 -1.14 1.70 -21.96
CA TYR A 37 -2.50 1.98 -22.39
C TYR A 37 -3.40 2.45 -21.22
N TYR A 38 -3.35 1.76 -20.08
CA TYR A 38 -4.10 2.16 -18.89
C TYR A 38 -3.61 3.48 -18.32
N GLN A 39 -2.31 3.74 -18.37
CA GLN A 39 -1.74 5.01 -17.93
C GLN A 39 -2.31 6.19 -18.73
N GLN A 40 -2.46 6.03 -20.05
CA GLN A 40 -3.10 7.02 -20.90
C GLN A 40 -4.59 7.20 -20.60
N LEU A 41 -5.31 6.12 -20.37
CA LEU A 41 -6.73 6.19 -20.01
C LEU A 41 -6.98 6.90 -18.68
N LEU A 42 -6.03 6.81 -17.74
CA LEU A 42 -6.11 7.44 -16.42
C LEU A 42 -5.52 8.85 -16.38
N ASP A 43 -5.08 9.38 -17.52
CA ASP A 43 -4.41 10.69 -17.63
C ASP A 43 -3.22 10.86 -16.67
N ILE A 44 -2.45 9.80 -16.46
CA ILE A 44 -1.25 9.83 -15.64
C ILE A 44 -0.07 10.27 -16.50
N GLU A 45 0.38 11.50 -16.30
CA GLU A 45 1.50 12.09 -17.04
C GLU A 45 2.86 11.80 -16.40
N ASP A 46 2.89 11.56 -15.10
CA ASP A 46 4.10 11.31 -14.35
C ASP A 46 4.76 9.99 -14.78
N ARG A 47 6.07 10.04 -14.99
CA ARG A 47 6.88 8.86 -15.34
C ARG A 47 7.46 8.15 -14.12
N GLN A 48 7.28 8.71 -12.95
CA GLN A 48 7.73 8.19 -11.68
C GLN A 48 6.57 8.06 -10.70
N GLY A 49 6.80 7.29 -9.69
CA GLY A 49 5.85 7.09 -8.62
C GLY A 49 6.41 6.18 -7.53
N TYR A 50 5.59 5.86 -6.59
CA TYR A 50 5.90 4.88 -5.55
C TYR A 50 4.68 4.02 -5.25
N VAL A 51 4.91 2.90 -4.60
CA VAL A 51 3.85 2.00 -4.16
C VAL A 51 3.63 2.18 -2.67
N MET A 52 2.36 2.32 -2.30
CA MET A 52 1.87 2.15 -0.94
C MET A 52 1.09 0.85 -0.86
N ILE A 53 1.26 0.12 0.22
CA ILE A 53 0.42 -1.05 0.51
C ILE A 53 -0.38 -0.76 1.75
N LEU A 54 -1.69 -0.72 1.60
CA LEU A 54 -2.63 -0.65 2.71
C LEU A 54 -2.96 -2.06 3.16
N GLN A 55 -2.56 -2.39 4.38
CA GLN A 55 -2.87 -3.68 5.00
C GLN A 55 -3.94 -3.48 6.06
N PHE A 56 -4.99 -4.29 6.01
CA PHE A 56 -5.97 -4.35 7.07
C PHE A 56 -5.69 -5.58 7.96
N GLY A 57 -5.72 -5.32 9.25
CA GLY A 57 -5.44 -6.32 10.27
C GLY A 57 -6.72 -6.94 10.84
N GLN A 58 -6.59 -7.47 12.03
CA GLN A 58 -7.68 -8.12 12.73
C GLN A 58 -8.84 -7.15 12.97
N SER A 59 -10.04 -7.59 12.65
CA SER A 59 -11.29 -6.90 12.92
C SER A 59 -12.04 -7.61 14.04
N TYR A 60 -12.73 -6.84 14.86
CA TYR A 60 -13.59 -7.34 15.92
C TYR A 60 -15.04 -6.96 15.65
N GLU A 61 -15.93 -7.89 15.74
CA GLU A 61 -17.37 -7.66 15.75
C GLU A 61 -17.96 -8.14 17.08
N ASN A 62 -18.67 -7.26 17.78
CA ASN A 62 -19.29 -7.56 19.08
C ASN A 62 -18.29 -8.19 20.08
N GLY A 63 -17.04 -7.70 20.09
CA GLY A 63 -15.97 -8.19 20.96
C GLY A 63 -15.37 -9.55 20.58
N ARG A 64 -15.75 -10.11 19.42
CA ARG A 64 -15.19 -11.35 18.89
C ARG A 64 -14.30 -11.10 17.68
N LEU A 65 -13.21 -11.85 17.59
CA LEU A 65 -12.31 -11.81 16.46
C LEU A 65 -13.03 -12.33 15.20
N VAL A 66 -13.06 -11.51 14.16
CA VAL A 66 -13.60 -11.90 12.86
C VAL A 66 -12.63 -12.88 12.18
N SER A 67 -13.13 -13.96 11.60
CA SER A 67 -12.30 -14.89 10.84
C SER A 67 -11.67 -14.23 9.61
N GLN A 68 -10.57 -14.81 9.09
CA GLN A 68 -9.91 -14.31 7.88
C GLN A 68 -10.88 -14.21 6.70
N VAL A 69 -11.77 -15.18 6.55
CA VAL A 69 -12.83 -15.16 5.51
C VAL A 69 -13.80 -14.00 5.75
N GLY A 70 -14.23 -13.79 7.00
CA GLY A 70 -15.10 -12.68 7.37
C GLY A 70 -14.45 -11.32 7.13
N MET A 71 -13.15 -11.20 7.37
CA MET A 71 -12.38 -9.98 7.06
C MET A 71 -12.32 -9.69 5.56
N ASN A 72 -12.11 -10.69 4.75
CA ASN A 72 -12.08 -10.54 3.29
C ASN A 72 -13.45 -10.14 2.73
N VAL A 73 -14.52 -10.72 3.24
CA VAL A 73 -15.90 -10.34 2.87
C VAL A 73 -16.16 -8.88 3.27
N LYS A 74 -15.81 -8.51 4.49
CA LYS A 74 -15.96 -7.14 5.00
C LYS A 74 -15.14 -6.14 4.19
N ALA A 75 -13.91 -6.47 3.85
CA ALA A 75 -13.06 -5.62 3.01
C ALA A 75 -13.64 -5.42 1.60
N GLN A 76 -14.21 -6.44 0.98
CA GLN A 76 -14.89 -6.32 -0.30
C GLN A 76 -16.13 -5.41 -0.19
N GLU A 77 -16.89 -5.51 0.89
CA GLU A 77 -18.06 -4.68 1.14
C GLU A 77 -17.68 -3.20 1.31
N PHE A 78 -16.57 -2.91 1.99
CA PHE A 78 -16.09 -1.56 2.25
C PHE A 78 -15.07 -1.04 1.21
N TYR A 79 -14.75 -1.82 0.19
CA TYR A 79 -13.71 -1.45 -0.78
C TYR A 79 -13.95 -0.09 -1.44
N GLY A 80 -15.18 0.19 -1.85
CA GLY A 80 -15.54 1.49 -2.44
C GLY A 80 -15.31 2.66 -1.50
N GLU A 81 -15.66 2.52 -0.24
CA GLU A 81 -15.42 3.54 0.79
C GLU A 81 -13.93 3.69 1.10
N ILE A 82 -13.19 2.60 1.22
CA ILE A 82 -11.73 2.62 1.39
C ILE A 82 -11.07 3.36 0.24
N ARG A 83 -11.45 3.04 -0.99
CA ARG A 83 -10.94 3.66 -2.20
C ARG A 83 -11.19 5.17 -2.20
N ASP A 84 -12.41 5.60 -1.89
CA ASP A 84 -12.78 7.01 -1.86
C ASP A 84 -11.99 7.78 -0.78
N ILE A 85 -11.81 7.21 0.39
CA ILE A 85 -11.01 7.80 1.46
C ILE A 85 -9.53 7.90 1.05
N VAL A 86 -8.95 6.86 0.49
CA VAL A 86 -7.56 6.87 -0.01
C VAL A 86 -7.37 7.97 -1.06
N LYS A 87 -8.28 8.07 -2.01
CA LYS A 87 -8.22 9.09 -3.08
C LYS A 87 -8.47 10.50 -2.60
N SER A 88 -9.06 10.69 -1.41
CA SER A 88 -9.17 12.01 -0.78
C SER A 88 -7.84 12.52 -0.19
N TYR A 89 -6.90 11.62 0.08
CA TYR A 89 -5.57 11.94 0.60
C TYR A 89 -4.50 11.97 -0.48
N PHE A 90 -4.61 11.11 -1.49
CA PHE A 90 -3.60 10.94 -2.53
C PHE A 90 -4.22 10.91 -3.92
N SER A 91 -3.57 11.58 -4.86
CA SER A 91 -3.85 11.35 -6.28
C SER A 91 -3.15 10.04 -6.68
N CYS A 92 -3.91 8.98 -6.86
CA CYS A 92 -3.37 7.63 -6.98
C CYS A 92 -4.27 6.70 -7.78
N ALA A 93 -3.72 5.55 -8.16
CA ALA A 93 -4.46 4.42 -8.68
C ALA A 93 -4.54 3.32 -7.62
N VAL A 94 -5.75 2.89 -7.30
CA VAL A 94 -6.00 1.89 -6.27
C VAL A 94 -6.19 0.52 -6.92
N GLY A 95 -5.40 -0.45 -6.48
CA GLY A 95 -5.49 -1.83 -6.96
C GLY A 95 -6.59 -2.64 -6.29
N SER A 96 -6.74 -3.87 -6.72
CA SER A 96 -7.68 -4.83 -6.11
C SER A 96 -7.20 -5.33 -4.77
N ILE A 97 -8.13 -5.79 -3.95
CA ILE A 97 -7.80 -6.48 -2.70
C ILE A 97 -7.12 -7.81 -3.02
N MET A 98 -5.95 -8.01 -2.43
CA MET A 98 -5.20 -9.25 -2.48
C MET A 98 -4.96 -9.75 -1.05
N SER A 99 -5.68 -10.79 -0.66
CA SER A 99 -5.70 -11.25 0.73
C SER A 99 -6.14 -10.12 1.67
N ASN A 100 -5.26 -9.63 2.54
CA ASN A 100 -5.52 -8.52 3.45
C ASN A 100 -4.79 -7.22 3.05
N ARG A 101 -4.44 -7.06 1.77
CA ARG A 101 -3.66 -5.94 1.27
C ARG A 101 -4.29 -5.32 0.05
N ILE A 102 -4.14 -4.01 -0.07
CA ILE A 102 -4.55 -3.22 -1.24
C ILE A 102 -3.32 -2.46 -1.73
N PRO A 103 -2.78 -2.80 -2.92
CA PRO A 103 -1.69 -2.06 -3.50
C PRO A 103 -2.19 -0.74 -4.10
N ILE A 104 -1.43 0.32 -3.91
CA ILE A 104 -1.75 1.66 -4.38
C ILE A 104 -0.52 2.21 -5.10
N VAL A 105 -0.69 2.69 -6.31
CA VAL A 105 0.37 3.37 -7.07
C VAL A 105 0.11 4.87 -7.01
N VAL A 106 1.09 5.60 -6.49
CA VAL A 106 1.04 7.06 -6.37
C VAL A 106 2.02 7.67 -7.36
N PRO A 107 1.53 8.22 -8.48
CA PRO A 107 2.38 8.98 -9.39
C PRO A 107 2.89 10.25 -8.70
N CYS A 108 4.13 10.61 -8.97
CA CYS A 108 4.72 11.82 -8.40
C CYS A 108 5.74 12.46 -9.37
N PRO A 109 5.97 13.77 -9.30
CA PRO A 109 6.99 14.42 -10.10
C PRO A 109 8.41 13.98 -9.68
N ILE A 110 9.37 14.15 -10.58
CA ILE A 110 10.77 13.75 -10.40
C ILE A 110 11.40 14.36 -9.14
N SER A 111 10.94 15.53 -8.72
CA SER A 111 11.44 16.26 -7.55
C SER A 111 10.98 15.69 -6.19
N ALA A 112 10.05 14.75 -6.17
CA ALA A 112 9.41 14.24 -4.96
C ALA A 112 10.26 13.19 -4.22
N ASN A 113 11.47 13.53 -3.83
CA ASN A 113 12.38 12.60 -3.16
C ASN A 113 13.17 13.23 -2.00
N SER A 114 12.66 14.31 -1.42
CA SER A 114 13.29 14.95 -0.27
C SER A 114 12.90 14.29 1.05
N TYR A 115 13.72 14.49 2.07
CA TYR A 115 13.43 14.04 3.43
C TYR A 115 12.14 14.67 3.97
N GLU A 116 11.89 15.93 3.68
CA GLU A 116 10.68 16.64 4.11
C GLU A 116 9.42 16.05 3.47
N GLU A 117 9.46 15.75 2.17
CA GLU A 117 8.36 15.09 1.46
C GLU A 117 8.06 13.71 2.03
N ARG A 118 9.08 12.97 2.47
CA ARG A 118 8.90 11.68 3.13
C ARG A 118 8.22 11.83 4.49
N ILE A 119 8.57 12.83 5.28
CA ILE A 119 7.88 13.12 6.55
C ILE A 119 6.42 13.47 6.30
N ASP A 120 6.15 14.35 5.37
CA ASP A 120 4.78 14.77 5.00
C ASP A 120 3.96 13.56 4.53
N LEU A 121 4.57 12.68 3.74
CA LEU A 121 3.94 11.45 3.28
C LEU A 121 3.58 10.51 4.44
N VAL A 122 4.48 10.33 5.40
CA VAL A 122 4.23 9.51 6.58
C VAL A 122 3.12 10.11 7.44
N GLU A 123 3.10 11.41 7.63
CA GLU A 123 2.05 12.10 8.39
C GLU A 123 0.69 12.01 7.69
N SER A 124 0.64 12.24 6.39
CA SER A 124 -0.58 12.08 5.59
C SER A 124 -1.10 10.64 5.64
N SER A 125 -0.20 9.67 5.61
CA SER A 125 -0.56 8.25 5.72
C SER A 125 -1.12 7.90 7.11
N ARG A 126 -0.58 8.48 8.17
CA ARG A 126 -1.14 8.33 9.53
C ARG A 126 -2.55 8.93 9.63
N SER A 127 -2.76 10.10 9.03
CA SER A 127 -4.07 10.74 8.96
C SER A 127 -5.08 9.89 8.19
N LEU A 128 -4.65 9.30 7.08
CA LEU A 128 -5.44 8.36 6.29
C LEU A 128 -5.87 7.15 7.13
N ILE A 129 -4.95 6.54 7.87
CA ILE A 129 -5.26 5.41 8.77
C ILE A 129 -6.28 5.82 9.81
N SER A 130 -6.11 6.98 10.45
CA SER A 130 -7.06 7.48 11.45
C SER A 130 -8.46 7.67 10.85
N LYS A 131 -8.55 8.16 9.63
CA LYS A 131 -9.82 8.33 8.92
C LYS A 131 -10.48 6.99 8.62
N LEU A 132 -9.71 6.03 8.14
CA LEU A 132 -10.19 4.67 7.84
C LEU A 132 -10.69 3.96 9.10
N GLU A 133 -9.91 4.00 10.17
CA GLU A 133 -10.26 3.36 11.44
C GLU A 133 -11.46 4.04 12.14
N GLY A 134 -11.72 5.31 11.87
CA GLY A 134 -12.90 6.01 12.32
C GLY A 134 -14.19 5.64 11.56
N ARG A 135 -14.06 5.05 10.38
CA ARG A 135 -15.20 4.67 9.52
C ARG A 135 -15.42 3.16 9.46
N ILE A 136 -14.36 2.39 9.62
CA ILE A 136 -14.35 0.94 9.42
C ILE A 136 -13.75 0.29 10.66
N GLU A 137 -14.44 -0.68 11.22
CA GLU A 137 -13.94 -1.47 12.36
C GLU A 137 -12.86 -2.45 11.95
N ALA A 138 -11.69 -1.93 11.65
CA ALA A 138 -10.50 -2.72 11.33
C ALA A 138 -9.26 -1.92 11.72
N LYS A 139 -8.14 -2.59 11.86
CA LYS A 139 -6.83 -1.96 12.04
C LYS A 139 -6.11 -1.90 10.70
N PHE A 140 -5.52 -0.76 10.42
CA PHE A 140 -4.82 -0.52 9.16
C PHE A 140 -3.34 -0.22 9.40
N ARG A 141 -2.53 -0.64 8.44
CA ARG A 141 -1.10 -0.33 8.35
C ARG A 141 -0.76 0.05 6.92
N ILE A 142 0.25 0.87 6.75
CA ILE A 142 0.72 1.30 5.43
C ILE A 142 2.24 1.08 5.35
N GLY A 143 2.67 0.35 4.33
CA GLY A 143 4.06 0.25 3.91
C GLY A 143 4.28 1.06 2.65
N ILE A 144 5.43 1.73 2.53
CA ILE A 144 5.73 2.65 1.44
C ILE A 144 7.09 2.29 0.85
N GLY A 145 7.12 2.09 -0.46
CA GLY A 145 8.34 1.86 -1.24
C GLY A 145 8.97 3.18 -1.72
N ARG A 146 10.15 3.08 -2.32
CA ARG A 146 10.86 4.22 -2.89
C ARG A 146 10.19 4.73 -4.16
N VAL A 147 10.39 6.01 -4.45
CA VAL A 147 10.09 6.59 -5.74
C VAL A 147 10.97 5.94 -6.81
N ARG A 148 10.32 5.44 -7.86
CA ARG A 148 10.97 4.77 -8.99
C ARG A 148 10.26 5.15 -10.29
N GLU A 149 10.88 4.83 -11.42
CA GLU A 149 10.20 4.94 -12.71
C GLU A 149 9.01 3.97 -12.79
N MET A 150 7.99 4.34 -13.55
CA MET A 150 6.77 3.52 -13.67
C MET A 150 7.06 2.08 -14.11
N GLN A 151 8.06 1.86 -14.94
CA GLN A 151 8.49 0.54 -15.38
C GLN A 151 9.11 -0.31 -14.25
N GLU A 152 9.49 0.33 -13.15
CA GLU A 152 10.11 -0.31 -11.99
C GLU A 152 9.19 -0.36 -10.76
N MET A 153 7.89 -0.15 -10.91
CA MET A 153 6.94 -0.13 -9.79
C MET A 153 6.88 -1.46 -9.03
N GLU A 154 7.18 -2.58 -9.68
CA GLU A 154 7.32 -3.86 -9.00
C GLU A 154 8.38 -3.81 -7.88
N ARG A 155 9.48 -3.10 -8.10
CA ARG A 155 10.53 -2.92 -7.09
C ARG A 155 10.03 -2.11 -5.90
N SER A 156 9.30 -1.02 -6.16
CA SER A 156 8.67 -0.21 -5.10
C SER A 156 7.63 -1.03 -4.32
N TYR A 157 6.88 -1.88 -4.98
CA TYR A 157 5.95 -2.81 -4.35
C TYR A 157 6.65 -3.78 -3.39
N ARG A 158 7.75 -4.40 -3.81
CA ARG A 158 8.56 -5.29 -2.96
C ARG A 158 9.13 -4.55 -1.75
N GLU A 159 9.57 -3.33 -1.94
CA GLU A 159 10.06 -2.47 -0.85
C GLU A 159 8.95 -2.15 0.16
N ALA A 160 7.76 -1.82 -0.32
CA ALA A 160 6.60 -1.59 0.55
C ALA A 160 6.22 -2.84 1.36
N LEU A 161 6.27 -4.03 0.75
CA LEU A 161 6.08 -5.30 1.45
C LEU A 161 7.16 -5.55 2.52
N ARG A 162 8.42 -5.31 2.18
CA ARG A 162 9.54 -5.44 3.14
C ARG A 162 9.37 -4.48 4.32
N ALA A 163 8.94 -3.25 4.06
CA ALA A 163 8.66 -2.28 5.11
C ALA A 163 7.58 -2.80 6.07
N LEU A 164 6.48 -3.33 5.56
CA LEU A 164 5.41 -3.91 6.37
C LEU A 164 5.88 -5.12 7.19
N ASN A 165 6.69 -5.98 6.60
CA ASN A 165 7.16 -7.20 7.25
C ASN A 165 8.29 -6.93 8.26
N GLY A 166 9.07 -5.89 8.03
CA GLY A 166 10.26 -5.55 8.84
C GLY A 166 9.97 -4.66 10.05
N SER A 167 8.76 -4.14 10.20
CA SER A 167 8.39 -3.28 11.32
C SER A 167 6.95 -3.52 11.74
N LYS A 168 6.65 -3.20 12.99
CA LYS A 168 5.28 -3.26 13.55
C LYS A 168 4.59 -1.89 13.59
N SER A 169 5.25 -0.84 13.14
CA SER A 169 4.69 0.51 13.10
C SER A 169 3.48 0.59 12.18
N ARG A 170 2.62 1.55 12.41
CA ARG A 170 1.42 1.74 11.57
C ARG A 170 1.75 2.22 10.17
N VAL A 171 2.72 3.11 10.04
CA VAL A 171 3.22 3.61 8.76
C VAL A 171 4.73 3.42 8.73
N ILE A 172 5.22 2.77 7.68
CA ILE A 172 6.64 2.46 7.52
C ILE A 172 7.06 2.76 6.10
N HIS A 173 7.98 3.71 5.95
CA HIS A 173 8.69 3.92 4.69
C HIS A 173 9.92 3.01 4.65
N ILE A 174 10.23 2.42 3.50
CA ILE A 174 11.36 1.50 3.36
C ILE A 174 12.70 2.14 3.75
N GLU A 175 12.87 3.44 3.52
CA GLU A 175 14.08 4.17 3.91
C GLU A 175 14.26 4.25 5.41
N ASP A 176 13.17 4.33 6.16
CA ASP A 176 13.22 4.34 7.62
C ASP A 176 13.53 2.95 8.17
N LEU A 177 13.10 1.90 7.49
CA LEU A 177 13.48 0.54 7.81
C LEU A 177 14.98 0.31 7.62
N SER A 178 15.55 0.79 6.51
CA SER A 178 16.99 0.63 6.23
C SER A 178 17.89 1.36 7.22
N GLN A 179 17.42 2.46 7.80
CA GLN A 179 18.13 3.18 8.85
C GLN A 179 18.08 2.46 10.21
N ASN A 180 16.97 1.79 10.49
CA ASN A 180 16.77 1.02 11.72
C ASN A 180 17.08 -0.46 11.54
N GLY A 181 17.03 -0.97 10.33
CA GLY A 181 17.07 -2.39 9.98
C GLY A 181 18.44 -2.93 9.62
N VAL A 182 19.49 -2.08 9.61
CA VAL A 182 20.87 -2.56 9.54
C VAL A 182 21.19 -3.45 10.76
N TYR A 183 20.42 -3.29 11.84
CA TYR A 183 20.50 -4.15 13.01
C TYR A 183 19.65 -5.43 12.92
N ASP A 184 18.56 -5.44 12.13
CA ASP A 184 17.65 -6.59 12.05
C ASP A 184 17.96 -7.53 10.86
N GLU A 185 18.49 -7.00 9.74
CA GLU A 185 18.85 -7.82 8.59
C GLU A 185 20.27 -8.43 8.68
N GLU A 186 21.18 -7.84 9.48
CA GLU A 186 22.52 -8.35 9.73
C GLU A 186 22.63 -9.26 10.96
N PHE A 187 21.52 -9.49 11.67
CA PHE A 187 21.44 -10.56 12.64
C PHE A 187 20.90 -11.83 11.96
N PRO A 188 21.75 -12.66 11.34
CA PRO A 188 21.32 -13.98 10.90
C PRO A 188 20.78 -14.71 12.12
N VAL A 189 19.78 -15.56 11.92
CA VAL A 189 19.25 -16.46 12.95
C VAL A 189 20.37 -17.25 13.68
N GLU A 190 21.51 -17.40 13.02
CA GLU A 190 22.73 -17.98 13.59
C GLU A 190 23.43 -17.09 14.63
N MET A 191 23.33 -15.75 14.50
CA MET A 191 23.87 -14.82 15.49
C MET A 191 22.97 -14.72 16.74
N GLU A 192 21.67 -14.75 16.55
CA GLU A 192 20.71 -14.87 17.66
C GLU A 192 20.97 -16.14 18.48
N LYS A 193 21.16 -17.28 17.80
CA LYS A 193 21.54 -18.54 18.44
C LYS A 193 22.91 -18.47 19.13
N SER A 194 23.86 -17.72 18.60
CA SER A 194 25.19 -17.57 19.21
C SER A 194 25.15 -16.65 20.43
N ILE A 195 24.32 -15.58 20.42
CA ILE A 195 24.11 -14.70 21.57
C ILE A 195 23.40 -15.46 22.70
N PHE A 196 22.35 -16.23 22.41
CA PHE A 196 21.69 -17.09 23.38
C PHE A 196 22.66 -18.14 23.96
N ARG A 197 23.50 -18.74 23.13
CA ARG A 197 24.54 -19.67 23.56
C ARG A 197 25.57 -19.01 24.48
N TYR A 198 26.00 -17.79 24.16
CA TYR A 198 26.92 -17.01 24.99
C TYR A 198 26.31 -16.63 26.35
N LEU A 199 25.01 -16.35 26.38
CA LEU A 199 24.28 -16.06 27.62
C LEU A 199 24.06 -17.31 28.48
N GLU A 200 23.90 -18.49 27.86
CA GLU A 200 23.80 -19.78 28.57
C GLU A 200 25.18 -20.30 29.07
N GLU A 201 26.25 -20.05 28.33
CA GLU A 201 27.62 -20.45 28.68
C GLU A 201 28.35 -19.45 29.57
N GLY A 202 27.80 -18.25 29.76
CA GLY A 202 28.33 -17.17 30.61
C GLY A 202 28.06 -17.36 32.10
N LYS A 203 28.40 -18.53 32.63
CA LYS A 203 28.51 -18.76 34.07
C LYS A 203 29.90 -18.48 34.58
#